data_f31fb4bd19ab18719d18b9739679ee75
#
_entry.id   f31fb4bd19ab18719d18b9739679ee75
#
_cell.length_a   1.000
_cell.length_b   1.000
_cell.length_c   1.000
_cell.angle_alpha   90.00
_cell.angle_beta   90.00
_cell.angle_gamma   90.00
#
_symmetry.space_group_name_H-M   'P 1'
#
loop_
_entity.id
_entity.type
_entity.pdbx_description
1 polymer ?
#
loop_
_entity_poly.entity_id
_entity_poly.type
_entity_poly.pdbx_seq_one_letter_code
_entity_poly.pdbx_strand_id
1 'polypeptide(L)'
;MAGSAPLATARAIPVSVTPDGRGLNDRGLNLNLARASQFLAKKRWPPGLIKCVQDNLHKYAYRIFIVDDSGSMAASDGNRLVTSANGLHAKKIQCTRWSELAETVKFHGELAYMSQAPTEFRFLNTGHPIQVGTTEDGGTSLSVLQGMLSESPGGVTPLCRHVREVTHIVQSMEQQLRANRQEVSLTIFTDGESSDGNLAAALKPLEGLPVRVVIRLCTDNDNVLYYWNEIDSNLELQMDILDDLFGEYDEVR
;
A
#
# COMPACT_ATOMS: atom_id res chain seq x y z
N MET A 1 20.38 -40.98 -7.71
CA MET A 1 20.87 -39.65 -8.07
C MET A 1 19.68 -38.84 -8.59
N ALA A 2 19.09 -38.04 -7.72
CA ALA A 2 17.96 -37.17 -8.09
C ALA A 2 18.54 -35.77 -8.41
N GLY A 3 18.43 -35.39 -9.67
CA GLY A 3 18.86 -34.07 -10.14
C GLY A 3 17.89 -33.00 -9.66
N SER A 4 18.39 -32.04 -8.88
CA SER A 4 17.68 -30.84 -8.52
C SER A 4 17.57 -29.93 -9.74
N ALA A 5 16.32 -29.61 -10.12
CA ALA A 5 16.05 -28.59 -11.13
C ALA A 5 16.48 -27.20 -10.63
N PRO A 6 17.04 -26.34 -11.48
CA PRO A 6 17.44 -25.00 -11.07
C PRO A 6 16.19 -24.16 -10.83
N LEU A 7 16.16 -23.48 -9.66
CA LEU A 7 15.20 -22.43 -9.33
C LEU A 7 15.29 -21.34 -10.41
N ALA A 8 14.20 -21.16 -11.13
CA ALA A 8 14.05 -20.06 -12.07
C ALA A 8 14.12 -18.72 -11.28
N THR A 9 15.20 -17.99 -11.50
CA THR A 9 15.32 -16.58 -11.06
C THR A 9 14.26 -15.76 -11.80
N ALA A 10 13.14 -15.48 -11.13
CA ALA A 10 12.14 -14.57 -11.67
C ALA A 10 12.78 -13.17 -11.79
N ARG A 11 12.99 -12.74 -13.02
CA ARG A 11 13.36 -11.36 -13.34
C ARG A 11 12.24 -10.45 -12.86
N ALA A 12 12.59 -9.43 -12.07
CA ALA A 12 11.72 -8.27 -11.87
C ALA A 12 11.33 -7.78 -13.27
N ILE A 13 10.02 -7.76 -13.54
CA ILE A 13 9.50 -7.15 -14.77
C ILE A 13 9.71 -5.65 -14.55
N PRO A 14 10.57 -4.98 -15.30
CA PRO A 14 10.66 -3.53 -15.18
C PRO A 14 9.29 -2.97 -15.52
N VAL A 15 8.85 -1.98 -14.74
CA VAL A 15 7.79 -1.06 -15.17
C VAL A 15 8.14 -0.72 -16.60
N SER A 16 7.34 -1.16 -17.57
CA SER A 16 7.70 -1.09 -18.97
C SER A 16 7.85 0.38 -19.37
N VAL A 17 9.08 0.83 -19.37
CA VAL A 17 9.48 1.89 -20.28
C VAL A 17 9.29 1.28 -21.65
N THR A 18 8.30 1.74 -22.41
CA THR A 18 8.08 1.28 -23.76
C THR A 18 9.38 1.46 -24.54
N PRO A 19 9.74 0.55 -25.47
CA PRO A 19 11.01 0.58 -26.22
C PRO A 19 11.26 1.87 -27.02
N ASP A 20 10.25 2.75 -27.11
CA ASP A 20 10.30 4.01 -27.86
C ASP A 20 10.67 5.23 -26.97
N GLY A 21 11.10 5.01 -25.71
CA GLY A 21 11.56 6.11 -24.83
C GLY A 21 10.48 7.13 -24.47
N ARG A 22 9.22 6.89 -24.81
CA ARG A 22 8.10 7.75 -24.43
C ARG A 22 7.73 7.39 -23.02
N GLY A 23 8.10 8.27 -22.09
CA GLY A 23 7.75 8.18 -20.71
C GLY A 23 6.24 8.04 -20.53
N LEU A 24 5.81 7.54 -19.37
CA LEU A 24 4.41 7.33 -18.91
C LEU A 24 3.45 8.51 -19.19
N ASN A 25 3.87 9.61 -19.81
CA ASN A 25 3.18 10.90 -19.83
C ASN A 25 2.85 11.53 -21.16
N ASP A 26 3.20 10.98 -22.30
CA ASP A 26 2.55 11.40 -23.55
C ASP A 26 1.18 10.72 -23.76
N ARG A 27 0.91 9.70 -22.98
CA ARG A 27 -0.44 9.14 -22.78
C ARG A 27 -0.71 9.26 -21.30
N GLY A 28 -1.25 10.38 -20.82
CA GLY A 28 -1.61 10.57 -19.41
C GLY A 28 -2.15 9.28 -18.81
N LEU A 29 -1.87 9.01 -17.53
CA LEU A 29 -2.37 7.84 -16.80
C LEU A 29 -3.78 7.53 -17.33
N ASN A 30 -3.98 6.37 -17.93
CA ASN A 30 -5.26 6.02 -18.56
C ASN A 30 -6.30 5.68 -17.47
N LEU A 31 -6.48 6.65 -16.54
CA LEU A 31 -7.31 6.51 -15.36
C LEU A 31 -8.78 6.44 -15.74
N ASN A 32 -9.48 5.47 -15.19
CA ASN A 32 -10.92 5.36 -15.33
C ASN A 32 -11.64 5.99 -14.13
N LEU A 33 -11.68 7.33 -14.08
CA LEU A 33 -12.29 8.07 -12.99
C LEU A 33 -13.79 7.82 -12.84
N ALA A 34 -14.49 7.61 -13.96
CA ALA A 34 -15.92 7.32 -13.92
C ALA A 34 -16.21 6.00 -13.21
N ARG A 35 -15.42 4.96 -13.52
CA ARG A 35 -15.55 3.64 -12.90
C ARG A 35 -15.14 3.66 -11.43
N ALA A 36 -14.08 4.40 -11.08
CA ALA A 36 -13.69 4.64 -9.70
C ALA A 36 -14.79 5.33 -8.89
N SER A 37 -15.40 6.39 -9.45
CA SER A 37 -16.49 7.12 -8.79
C SER A 37 -17.72 6.26 -8.56
N GLN A 38 -18.11 5.44 -9.55
CA GLN A 38 -19.22 4.49 -9.41
C GLN A 38 -18.95 3.46 -8.32
N PHE A 39 -17.72 2.94 -8.25
CA PHE A 39 -17.30 2.00 -7.22
C PHE A 39 -17.41 2.61 -5.82
N LEU A 40 -16.86 3.82 -5.62
CA LEU A 40 -16.91 4.53 -4.34
C LEU A 40 -18.35 4.91 -3.94
N ALA A 41 -19.17 5.38 -4.90
CA ALA A 41 -20.57 5.71 -4.66
C ALA A 41 -21.39 4.48 -4.24
N LYS A 42 -21.14 3.29 -4.83
CA LYS A 42 -21.75 2.02 -4.38
C LYS A 42 -21.38 1.67 -2.94
N LYS A 43 -20.17 2.05 -2.52
CA LYS A 43 -19.70 1.90 -1.13
C LYS A 43 -20.15 3.07 -0.22
N ARG A 44 -21.07 3.93 -0.71
CA ARG A 44 -21.68 5.06 0.01
C ARG A 44 -20.69 6.15 0.45
N TRP A 45 -19.60 6.33 -0.31
CA TRP A 45 -18.68 7.43 -0.05
C TRP A 45 -19.33 8.78 -0.38
N PRO A 46 -19.14 9.82 0.48
CA PRO A 46 -19.63 11.16 0.20
C PRO A 46 -19.01 11.74 -1.08
N PRO A 47 -19.76 12.53 -1.88
CA PRO A 47 -19.26 13.10 -3.14
C PRO A 47 -17.95 13.91 -2.99
N GLY A 48 -17.80 14.64 -1.89
CA GLY A 48 -16.56 15.40 -1.60
C GLY A 48 -15.35 14.49 -1.46
N LEU A 49 -15.47 13.37 -0.75
CA LEU A 49 -14.38 12.39 -0.62
C LEU A 49 -14.08 11.68 -1.95
N ILE A 50 -15.11 11.38 -2.76
CA ILE A 50 -14.91 10.82 -4.11
C ILE A 50 -14.05 11.78 -4.94
N LYS A 51 -14.32 13.09 -4.88
CA LYS A 51 -13.51 14.08 -5.58
C LYS A 51 -12.07 14.12 -5.06
N CYS A 52 -11.85 14.08 -3.76
CA CYS A 52 -10.50 14.00 -3.17
C CYS A 52 -9.74 12.77 -3.68
N VAL A 53 -10.40 11.61 -3.79
CA VAL A 53 -9.78 10.40 -4.35
C VAL A 53 -9.41 10.62 -5.81
N GLN A 54 -10.28 11.22 -6.63
CA GLN A 54 -9.97 11.52 -8.03
C GLN A 54 -8.75 12.45 -8.16
N ASP A 55 -8.68 13.51 -7.35
CA ASP A 55 -7.55 14.44 -7.35
C ASP A 55 -6.24 13.71 -6.96
N ASN A 56 -6.29 12.83 -5.96
CA ASN A 56 -5.15 11.99 -5.56
C ASN A 56 -4.75 10.95 -6.62
N LEU A 57 -5.71 10.43 -7.41
CA LEU A 57 -5.40 9.52 -8.52
C LEU A 57 -4.54 10.21 -9.60
N HIS A 58 -4.70 11.51 -9.81
CA HIS A 58 -3.86 12.30 -10.73
C HIS A 58 -2.52 12.71 -10.11
N LYS A 59 -2.50 13.05 -8.83
CA LYS A 59 -1.31 13.51 -8.12
C LYS A 59 -0.25 12.40 -8.03
N TYR A 60 -0.66 11.19 -7.70
CA TYR A 60 0.26 10.07 -7.52
C TYR A 60 0.33 9.22 -8.79
N ALA A 61 1.49 9.28 -9.48
CA ALA A 61 1.72 8.49 -10.69
C ALA A 61 1.80 6.98 -10.41
N TYR A 62 2.29 6.61 -9.23
CA TYR A 62 2.43 5.24 -8.78
C TYR A 62 2.13 5.13 -7.29
N ARG A 63 1.49 4.04 -6.89
CA ARG A 63 1.17 3.74 -5.50
C ARG A 63 1.84 2.44 -5.10
N ILE A 64 2.49 2.43 -3.95
CA ILE A 64 3.16 1.27 -3.41
C ILE A 64 2.65 1.03 -2.00
N PHE A 65 2.16 -0.17 -1.76
CA PHE A 65 1.75 -0.65 -0.45
C PHE A 65 2.74 -1.71 0.02
N ILE A 66 3.43 -1.46 1.15
CA ILE A 66 4.15 -2.49 1.89
C ILE A 66 3.17 -3.03 2.92
N VAL A 67 2.92 -4.33 2.88
CA VAL A 67 1.91 -5.02 3.68
C VAL A 67 2.61 -5.98 4.62
N ASP A 68 2.49 -5.72 5.91
CA ASP A 68 3.03 -6.59 6.95
C ASP A 68 2.17 -7.86 7.06
N ASP A 69 2.77 -8.97 6.67
CA ASP A 69 2.22 -10.31 6.81
C ASP A 69 3.02 -11.15 7.83
N SER A 70 3.68 -10.49 8.79
CA SER A 70 4.44 -11.14 9.85
C SER A 70 3.56 -11.86 10.87
N GLY A 71 4.19 -12.71 11.71
CA GLY A 71 3.47 -13.52 12.70
C GLY A 71 2.70 -12.71 13.74
N SER A 72 3.12 -11.47 14.10
CA SER A 72 2.44 -10.60 15.04
C SER A 72 1.06 -10.15 14.54
N MET A 73 0.86 -10.08 13.22
CA MET A 73 -0.42 -9.75 12.61
C MET A 73 -1.55 -10.75 12.90
N ALA A 74 -1.22 -11.93 13.45
CA ALA A 74 -2.18 -12.91 13.94
C ALA A 74 -2.80 -12.54 15.31
N ALA A 75 -2.30 -11.49 15.99
CA ALA A 75 -2.87 -11.00 17.25
C ALA A 75 -4.35 -10.61 17.09
N SER A 76 -5.17 -10.92 18.12
CA SER A 76 -6.64 -10.81 18.06
C SER A 76 -7.16 -9.50 18.69
N ASP A 77 -6.40 -8.41 18.57
CA ASP A 77 -6.75 -7.06 19.03
C ASP A 77 -7.25 -6.12 17.93
N GLY A 78 -7.25 -6.59 16.68
CA GLY A 78 -7.84 -5.88 15.56
C GLY A 78 -9.37 -5.78 15.63
N ASN A 79 -9.93 -4.83 14.89
CA ASN A 79 -11.35 -4.52 14.93
C ASN A 79 -11.93 -4.27 13.53
N ARG A 80 -13.13 -4.75 13.28
CA ARG A 80 -13.87 -4.55 12.03
C ARG A 80 -15.22 -3.96 12.26
N LEU A 81 -15.62 -3.05 11.38
CA LEU A 81 -17.00 -2.53 11.35
C LEU A 81 -17.84 -3.39 10.40
N VAL A 82 -18.81 -4.09 10.96
CA VAL A 82 -19.79 -4.84 10.18
C VAL A 82 -21.12 -4.11 10.20
N THR A 83 -21.55 -3.66 9.02
CA THR A 83 -22.85 -3.00 8.85
C THR A 83 -23.96 -4.05 8.76
N SER A 84 -25.08 -3.78 9.45
CA SER A 84 -26.30 -4.58 9.30
C SER A 84 -26.81 -4.58 7.85
N ALA A 85 -27.57 -5.60 7.49
CA ALA A 85 -28.09 -5.77 6.13
C ALA A 85 -28.89 -4.55 5.62
N ASN A 86 -29.52 -3.79 6.51
CA ASN A 86 -30.23 -2.54 6.20
C ASN A 86 -29.31 -1.30 6.19
N GLY A 87 -28.03 -1.44 6.53
CA GLY A 87 -27.03 -0.36 6.53
C GLY A 87 -27.23 0.72 7.60
N LEU A 88 -28.16 0.53 8.55
CA LEU A 88 -28.49 1.52 9.56
C LEU A 88 -27.66 1.43 10.85
N HIS A 89 -27.05 0.29 11.09
CA HIS A 89 -26.23 0.05 12.28
C HIS A 89 -24.89 -0.57 11.89
N ALA A 90 -23.82 0.02 12.37
CA ALA A 90 -22.49 -0.57 12.33
C ALA A 90 -22.17 -1.18 13.69
N LYS A 91 -21.65 -2.40 13.70
CA LYS A 91 -21.20 -3.10 14.91
C LYS A 91 -19.70 -3.34 14.81
N LYS A 92 -18.98 -2.97 15.88
CA LYS A 92 -17.57 -3.32 16.04
C LYS A 92 -17.49 -4.81 16.38
N ILE A 93 -16.68 -5.56 15.63
CA ILE A 93 -16.40 -6.97 15.86
C ILE A 93 -14.89 -7.12 15.97
N GLN A 94 -14.45 -7.73 17.07
CA GLN A 94 -13.05 -8.08 17.28
C GLN A 94 -12.58 -9.13 16.25
N CYS A 95 -11.38 -8.95 15.75
CA CYS A 95 -10.76 -9.85 14.77
C CYS A 95 -9.23 -9.83 14.95
N THR A 96 -8.49 -10.52 14.08
CA THR A 96 -7.03 -10.36 14.03
C THR A 96 -6.64 -9.08 13.31
N ARG A 97 -5.47 -8.50 13.63
CA ARG A 97 -4.86 -7.37 12.89
C ARG A 97 -4.81 -7.68 11.40
N TRP A 98 -4.41 -8.90 11.03
CA TRP A 98 -4.39 -9.37 9.66
C TRP A 98 -5.76 -9.29 8.98
N SER A 99 -6.81 -9.73 9.66
CA SER A 99 -8.17 -9.72 9.10
C SER A 99 -8.68 -8.28 8.87
N GLU A 100 -8.33 -7.33 9.74
CA GLU A 100 -8.62 -5.91 9.57
C GLU A 100 -7.83 -5.32 8.40
N LEU A 101 -6.52 -5.56 8.35
CA LEU A 101 -5.65 -5.09 7.30
C LEU A 101 -6.04 -5.66 5.93
N ALA A 102 -6.37 -6.95 5.87
CA ALA A 102 -6.76 -7.62 4.63
C ALA A 102 -7.97 -6.96 3.96
N GLU A 103 -8.96 -6.48 4.74
CA GLU A 103 -10.10 -5.74 4.18
C GLU A 103 -9.68 -4.38 3.59
N THR A 104 -8.78 -3.68 4.27
CA THR A 104 -8.23 -2.42 3.80
C THR A 104 -7.44 -2.60 2.50
N VAL A 105 -6.52 -3.57 2.46
CA VAL A 105 -5.71 -3.87 1.27
C VAL A 105 -6.60 -4.33 0.11
N LYS A 106 -7.61 -5.16 0.38
CA LYS A 106 -8.60 -5.58 -0.62
C LYS A 106 -9.33 -4.38 -1.22
N PHE A 107 -9.76 -3.42 -0.38
CA PHE A 107 -10.42 -2.20 -0.86
C PHE A 107 -9.51 -1.41 -1.80
N HIS A 108 -8.24 -1.22 -1.44
CA HIS A 108 -7.27 -0.52 -2.28
C HIS A 108 -6.98 -1.27 -3.58
N GLY A 109 -6.90 -2.59 -3.56
CA GLY A 109 -6.78 -3.42 -4.77
C GLY A 109 -7.98 -3.28 -5.70
N GLU A 110 -9.20 -3.33 -5.17
CA GLU A 110 -10.42 -3.11 -5.94
C GLU A 110 -10.46 -1.69 -6.54
N LEU A 111 -10.10 -0.67 -5.75
CA LEU A 111 -10.03 0.72 -6.23
C LEU A 111 -8.98 0.88 -7.34
N ALA A 112 -7.80 0.30 -7.19
CA ALA A 112 -6.74 0.32 -8.21
C ALA A 112 -7.22 -0.31 -9.52
N TYR A 113 -7.86 -1.47 -9.45
CA TYR A 113 -8.44 -2.16 -10.61
C TYR A 113 -9.55 -1.34 -11.27
N MET A 114 -10.46 -0.77 -10.48
CA MET A 114 -11.58 0.03 -10.99
C MET A 114 -11.12 1.34 -11.62
N SER A 115 -10.13 2.00 -11.02
CA SER A 115 -9.59 3.27 -11.50
C SER A 115 -8.54 3.12 -12.60
N GLN A 116 -8.04 1.90 -12.85
CA GLN A 116 -6.87 1.64 -13.69
C GLN A 116 -5.65 2.47 -13.24
N ALA A 117 -5.51 2.65 -11.93
CA ALA A 117 -4.40 3.38 -11.33
C ALA A 117 -3.28 2.40 -10.94
N PRO A 118 -2.07 2.52 -11.52
CA PRO A 118 -0.96 1.63 -11.23
C PRO A 118 -0.65 1.57 -9.75
N THR A 119 -0.78 0.39 -9.16
CA THR A 119 -0.62 0.15 -7.73
C THR A 119 0.12 -1.16 -7.49
N GLU A 120 1.13 -1.13 -6.65
CA GLU A 120 1.95 -2.28 -6.29
C GLU A 120 1.70 -2.67 -4.83
N PHE A 121 1.50 -3.95 -4.58
CA PHE A 121 1.36 -4.53 -3.25
C PHE A 121 2.55 -5.45 -2.99
N ARG A 122 3.29 -5.18 -1.90
CA ARG A 122 4.48 -5.90 -1.44
C ARG A 122 4.24 -6.49 -0.06
N PHE A 123 4.11 -7.79 0.03
CA PHE A 123 4.08 -8.51 1.31
C PHE A 123 5.50 -8.69 1.82
N LEU A 124 5.70 -8.59 3.13
CA LEU A 124 7.04 -8.66 3.72
C LEU A 124 7.69 -10.04 3.60
N ASN A 125 6.89 -11.10 3.70
CA ASN A 125 7.40 -12.48 3.79
C ASN A 125 7.06 -13.33 2.58
N THR A 126 6.09 -12.94 1.77
CA THR A 126 5.59 -13.80 0.71
C THR A 126 5.66 -13.14 -0.66
N GLY A 127 6.10 -13.94 -1.63
CA GLY A 127 5.93 -13.71 -3.05
C GLY A 127 6.75 -12.59 -3.67
N HIS A 128 6.32 -12.24 -4.87
CA HIS A 128 6.80 -11.09 -5.62
C HIS A 128 5.77 -9.97 -5.51
N PRO A 129 6.17 -8.71 -5.71
CA PRO A 129 5.23 -7.60 -5.75
C PRO A 129 4.11 -7.84 -6.77
N ILE A 130 2.87 -7.57 -6.36
CA ILE A 130 1.68 -7.73 -7.20
C ILE A 130 1.28 -6.36 -7.71
N GLN A 131 1.22 -6.19 -9.04
CA GLN A 131 0.80 -4.95 -9.66
C GLN A 131 -0.66 -5.06 -10.10
N VAL A 132 -1.51 -4.14 -9.63
CA VAL A 132 -2.94 -4.04 -9.96
C VAL A 132 -3.20 -2.68 -10.60
N GLY A 133 -4.18 -2.62 -11.50
CA GLY A 133 -4.60 -1.37 -12.13
C GLY A 133 -3.78 -0.98 -13.35
N THR A 134 -2.98 -1.88 -13.90
CA THR A 134 -2.36 -1.72 -15.21
C THR A 134 -3.35 -2.14 -16.31
N THR A 135 -3.21 -1.58 -17.52
CA THR A 135 -4.11 -1.89 -18.65
C THR A 135 -4.02 -3.35 -19.10
N GLU A 136 -2.91 -4.03 -18.78
CA GLU A 136 -2.64 -5.42 -19.17
C GLU A 136 -3.11 -6.44 -18.13
N ASP A 137 -3.61 -5.98 -16.98
CA ASP A 137 -3.89 -6.81 -15.81
C ASP A 137 -5.09 -7.76 -16.01
N GLY A 138 -6.11 -7.38 -16.80
CA GLY A 138 -7.29 -8.21 -17.05
C GLY A 138 -8.05 -8.69 -15.79
N GLY A 139 -7.67 -8.22 -14.59
CA GLY A 139 -8.22 -8.65 -13.30
C GLY A 139 -7.51 -9.85 -12.67
N THR A 140 -6.53 -10.43 -13.34
CA THR A 140 -5.78 -11.59 -12.82
C THR A 140 -5.00 -11.23 -11.57
N SER A 141 -4.26 -10.10 -11.58
CA SER A 141 -3.47 -9.65 -10.43
C SER A 141 -4.35 -9.31 -9.22
N LEU A 142 -5.56 -8.77 -9.42
CA LEU A 142 -6.51 -8.56 -8.33
C LEU A 142 -6.92 -9.90 -7.68
N SER A 143 -7.14 -10.93 -8.48
CA SER A 143 -7.46 -12.27 -7.97
C SER A 143 -6.30 -12.88 -7.20
N VAL A 144 -5.06 -12.69 -7.68
CA VAL A 144 -3.85 -13.12 -6.97
C VAL A 144 -3.72 -12.39 -5.64
N LEU A 145 -3.91 -11.06 -5.62
CA LEU A 145 -3.90 -10.27 -4.39
C LEU A 145 -4.92 -10.79 -3.38
N GLN A 146 -6.15 -11.06 -3.82
CA GLN A 146 -7.20 -11.60 -2.95
C GLN A 146 -6.86 -12.99 -2.42
N GLY A 147 -6.21 -13.83 -3.22
CA GLY A 147 -5.69 -15.12 -2.78
C GLY A 147 -4.66 -14.97 -1.66
N MET A 148 -3.68 -14.08 -1.83
CA MET A 148 -2.65 -13.79 -0.81
C MET A 148 -3.27 -13.30 0.50
N LEU A 149 -4.27 -12.43 0.45
CA LEU A 149 -4.96 -11.93 1.64
C LEU A 149 -5.78 -13.00 2.38
N SER A 150 -6.02 -14.14 1.76
CA SER A 150 -6.71 -15.28 2.38
C SER A 150 -5.75 -16.23 3.11
N GLU A 151 -4.44 -16.07 2.91
CA GLU A 151 -3.43 -16.85 3.61
C GLU A 151 -3.24 -16.33 5.04
N SER A 152 -2.73 -17.19 5.92
CA SER A 152 -2.41 -16.81 7.30
C SER A 152 -1.09 -16.03 7.35
N PRO A 153 -0.99 -14.96 8.15
CA PRO A 153 0.24 -14.22 8.32
C PRO A 153 1.29 -15.07 9.06
N GLY A 154 2.58 -14.85 8.76
CA GLY A 154 3.69 -15.54 9.39
C GLY A 154 5.03 -14.99 8.93
N GLY A 155 6.08 -15.29 9.69
CA GLY A 155 7.44 -14.80 9.41
C GLY A 155 7.82 -13.59 10.26
N VAL A 156 8.79 -12.80 9.75
CA VAL A 156 9.40 -11.64 10.43
C VAL A 156 9.01 -10.34 9.74
N THR A 157 9.54 -9.20 10.21
CA THR A 157 9.18 -7.86 9.72
C THR A 157 10.35 -7.17 8.99
N PRO A 158 10.79 -7.63 7.79
CA PRO A 158 11.98 -7.11 7.10
C PRO A 158 11.69 -5.81 6.33
N LEU A 159 11.21 -4.76 7.01
CA LEU A 159 10.82 -3.48 6.42
C LEU A 159 11.97 -2.78 5.70
N CYS A 160 13.20 -2.81 6.26
CA CYS A 160 14.33 -2.10 5.67
C CYS A 160 14.65 -2.58 4.26
N ARG A 161 14.54 -3.88 3.99
CA ARG A 161 14.75 -4.44 2.65
C ARG A 161 13.73 -3.86 1.66
N HIS A 162 12.46 -3.89 1.99
CA HIS A 162 11.40 -3.40 1.12
C HIS A 162 11.48 -1.89 0.89
N VAL A 163 11.81 -1.12 1.93
CA VAL A 163 12.03 0.34 1.80
C VAL A 163 13.18 0.65 0.85
N ARG A 164 14.31 -0.07 0.92
CA ARG A 164 15.42 0.13 -0.01
C ARG A 164 15.04 -0.19 -1.46
N GLU A 165 14.30 -1.27 -1.68
CA GLU A 165 13.80 -1.62 -3.02
C GLU A 165 12.86 -0.53 -3.57
N VAL A 166 11.94 -0.01 -2.74
CA VAL A 166 11.05 1.10 -3.12
C VAL A 166 11.85 2.37 -3.40
N THR A 167 12.87 2.67 -2.61
CA THR A 167 13.76 3.81 -2.85
C THR A 167 14.37 3.76 -4.26
N HIS A 168 14.87 2.61 -4.68
CA HIS A 168 15.40 2.44 -6.03
C HIS A 168 14.34 2.64 -7.13
N ILE A 169 13.10 2.21 -6.88
CA ILE A 169 12.00 2.46 -7.82
C ILE A 169 11.74 3.97 -7.94
N VAL A 170 11.60 4.68 -6.82
CA VAL A 170 11.34 6.12 -6.82
C VAL A 170 12.47 6.88 -7.50
N GLN A 171 13.73 6.55 -7.19
CA GLN A 171 14.91 7.14 -7.84
C GLN A 171 14.90 6.94 -9.36
N SER A 172 14.52 5.75 -9.84
CA SER A 172 14.44 5.47 -11.27
C SER A 172 13.37 6.29 -12.00
N MET A 173 12.36 6.75 -11.28
CA MET A 173 11.24 7.54 -11.80
C MET A 173 11.39 9.05 -11.52
N GLU A 174 12.38 9.48 -10.75
CA GLU A 174 12.47 10.84 -10.20
C GLU A 174 12.36 11.93 -11.26
N GLN A 175 13.15 11.82 -12.34
CA GLN A 175 13.17 12.84 -13.40
C GLN A 175 11.78 13.03 -14.02
N GLN A 176 11.08 11.94 -14.29
CA GLN A 176 9.76 11.96 -14.88
C GLN A 176 8.70 12.50 -13.91
N LEU A 177 8.74 12.06 -12.65
CA LEU A 177 7.83 12.53 -11.61
C LEU A 177 7.94 14.05 -11.43
N ARG A 178 9.18 14.59 -11.36
CA ARG A 178 9.41 16.03 -11.24
C ARG A 178 8.93 16.80 -12.46
N ALA A 179 9.20 16.30 -13.67
CA ALA A 179 8.75 16.92 -14.92
C ALA A 179 7.21 17.06 -14.98
N ASN A 180 6.50 16.08 -14.42
CA ASN A 180 5.04 16.03 -14.43
C ASN A 180 4.39 16.61 -13.17
N ARG A 181 5.17 17.05 -12.20
CA ARG A 181 4.69 17.48 -10.88
C ARG A 181 3.85 16.39 -10.20
N GLN A 182 4.30 15.15 -10.32
CA GLN A 182 3.68 13.98 -9.71
C GLN A 182 4.61 13.38 -8.65
N GLU A 183 4.03 12.57 -7.78
CA GLU A 183 4.70 11.89 -6.69
C GLU A 183 4.40 10.38 -6.74
N VAL A 184 5.18 9.60 -6.00
CA VAL A 184 4.84 8.24 -5.60
C VAL A 184 4.15 8.31 -4.22
N SER A 185 3.09 7.54 -4.04
CA SER A 185 2.53 7.30 -2.70
C SER A 185 3.08 5.97 -2.18
N LEU A 186 3.80 6.01 -1.07
CA LEU A 186 4.25 4.83 -0.33
C LEU A 186 3.43 4.72 0.96
N THR A 187 2.66 3.64 1.10
CA THR A 187 1.96 3.34 2.35
C THR A 187 2.54 2.07 2.95
N ILE A 188 2.94 2.14 4.22
CA ILE A 188 3.44 1.00 4.99
C ILE A 188 2.40 0.63 6.04
N PHE A 189 1.86 -0.57 5.94
CA PHE A 189 1.00 -1.16 6.96
C PHE A 189 1.83 -2.09 7.82
N THR A 190 1.91 -1.83 9.13
CA THR A 190 2.70 -2.63 10.06
C THR A 190 2.16 -2.53 11.49
N ASP A 191 2.46 -3.50 12.31
CA ASP A 191 2.16 -3.51 13.74
C ASP A 191 3.42 -3.44 14.62
N GLY A 192 4.59 -3.17 14.02
CA GLY A 192 5.84 -3.24 14.77
C GLY A 192 7.02 -2.53 14.16
N GLU A 193 8.18 -2.88 14.69
CA GLU A 193 9.48 -2.39 14.29
C GLU A 193 10.09 -3.29 13.21
N SER A 194 11.07 -2.75 12.47
CA SER A 194 11.82 -3.54 11.50
C SER A 194 12.71 -4.58 12.17
N SER A 195 12.67 -5.82 11.68
CA SER A 195 13.52 -6.91 12.16
C SER A 195 14.87 -7.03 11.44
N ASP A 196 15.07 -6.28 10.34
CA ASP A 196 16.22 -6.42 9.43
C ASP A 196 17.13 -5.18 9.39
N GLY A 197 17.06 -4.31 10.40
CA GLY A 197 18.00 -3.19 10.54
C GLY A 197 17.39 -1.88 11.02
N ASN A 198 18.17 -0.80 10.91
CA ASN A 198 17.74 0.54 11.28
C ASN A 198 16.84 1.14 10.21
N LEU A 199 15.56 1.28 10.53
CA LEU A 199 14.54 1.74 9.60
C LEU A 199 14.67 3.22 9.26
N ALA A 200 15.05 4.09 10.21
CA ALA A 200 15.34 5.50 9.94
C ALA A 200 16.45 5.66 8.89
N ALA A 201 17.52 4.86 9.02
CA ALA A 201 18.60 4.84 8.03
C ALA A 201 18.15 4.30 6.66
N ALA A 202 17.17 3.39 6.62
CA ALA A 202 16.61 2.88 5.37
C ALA A 202 15.65 3.87 4.70
N LEU A 203 14.91 4.67 5.47
CA LEU A 203 13.99 5.71 4.99
C LEU A 203 14.72 6.98 4.53
N LYS A 204 15.86 7.31 5.16
CA LYS A 204 16.61 8.55 4.88
C LYS A 204 16.86 8.82 3.39
N PRO A 205 17.22 7.86 2.53
CA PRO A 205 17.41 8.10 1.10
C PRO A 205 16.15 8.53 0.33
N LEU A 206 14.96 8.46 0.95
CA LEU A 206 13.72 8.99 0.38
C LEU A 206 13.58 10.52 0.57
N GLU A 207 14.36 11.13 1.47
CA GLU A 207 14.38 12.58 1.66
C GLU A 207 14.68 13.30 0.35
N GLY A 208 13.91 14.32 0.06
CA GLY A 208 14.04 15.09 -1.18
C GLY A 208 13.57 14.41 -2.46
N LEU A 209 13.19 13.12 -2.44
CA LEU A 209 12.55 12.46 -3.57
C LEU A 209 11.05 12.83 -3.67
N PRO A 210 10.45 12.76 -4.87
CA PRO A 210 9.03 13.03 -5.05
C PRO A 210 8.17 11.85 -4.58
N VAL A 211 8.15 11.64 -3.26
CA VAL A 211 7.41 10.57 -2.59
C VAL A 211 6.69 11.11 -1.35
N ARG A 212 5.47 10.66 -1.14
CA ARG A 212 4.71 10.83 0.10
C ARG A 212 4.65 9.51 0.81
N VAL A 213 5.06 9.47 2.07
CA VAL A 213 5.03 8.26 2.90
C VAL A 213 3.86 8.36 3.88
N VAL A 214 3.15 7.26 4.04
CA VAL A 214 2.11 7.09 5.05
C VAL A 214 2.40 5.81 5.81
N ILE A 215 2.55 5.91 7.10
CA ILE A 215 2.63 4.76 8.00
C ILE A 215 1.24 4.55 8.58
N ARG A 216 0.68 3.39 8.34
CA ARG A 216 -0.60 2.98 8.92
C ARG A 216 -0.35 1.90 9.95
N LEU A 217 -0.50 2.23 11.21
CA LEU A 217 -0.34 1.27 12.29
C LEU A 217 -1.52 0.29 12.31
N CYS A 218 -1.23 -0.96 12.60
CA CYS A 218 -2.21 -2.05 12.74
C CYS A 218 -2.32 -2.50 14.20
N THR A 219 -1.98 -1.64 15.13
CA THR A 219 -1.99 -1.88 16.58
C THR A 219 -2.21 -0.56 17.30
N ASP A 220 -2.84 -0.62 18.45
CA ASP A 220 -3.02 0.48 19.41
C ASP A 220 -1.90 0.55 20.47
N ASN A 221 -0.76 -0.10 20.23
CA ASN A 221 0.36 -0.13 21.15
C ASN A 221 1.13 1.21 21.13
N ASP A 222 1.03 1.98 22.20
CA ASP A 222 1.70 3.28 22.38
C ASP A 222 3.23 3.23 22.13
N ASN A 223 3.90 2.11 22.43
CA ASN A 223 5.34 1.98 22.18
C ASN A 223 5.65 1.94 20.68
N VAL A 224 4.78 1.32 19.88
CA VAL A 224 4.93 1.29 18.42
C VAL A 224 4.68 2.68 17.84
N LEU A 225 3.64 3.37 18.30
CA LEU A 225 3.37 4.76 17.93
C LEU A 225 4.54 5.69 18.28
N TYR A 226 5.08 5.55 19.50
CA TYR A 226 6.25 6.33 19.93
C TYR A 226 7.48 6.07 19.04
N TYR A 227 7.78 4.81 18.74
CA TYR A 227 8.87 4.44 17.85
C TYR A 227 8.78 5.11 16.47
N TRP A 228 7.59 5.10 15.86
CA TRP A 228 7.38 5.72 14.55
C TRP A 228 7.43 7.26 14.62
N ASN A 229 6.89 7.86 15.67
CA ASN A 229 6.99 9.31 15.89
C ASN A 229 8.44 9.76 16.11
N GLU A 230 9.28 8.94 16.75
CA GLU A 230 10.70 9.21 16.88
C GLU A 230 11.42 9.17 15.52
N ILE A 231 11.07 8.23 14.66
CA ILE A 231 11.60 8.17 13.28
C ILE A 231 11.18 9.43 12.50
N ASP A 232 9.91 9.79 12.54
CA ASP A 232 9.39 10.97 11.81
C ASP A 232 10.10 12.25 12.26
N SER A 233 10.27 12.44 13.56
CA SER A 233 10.94 13.63 14.11
C SER A 233 12.41 13.76 13.71
N ASN A 234 13.06 12.67 13.31
CA ASN A 234 14.46 12.62 12.92
C ASN A 234 14.72 12.67 11.41
N LEU A 235 13.66 12.71 10.60
CA LEU A 235 13.75 12.70 9.14
C LEU A 235 13.07 13.95 8.53
N GLU A 236 13.71 14.52 7.49
CA GLU A 236 13.09 15.56 6.65
C GLU A 236 12.26 14.93 5.52
N LEU A 237 11.42 13.98 5.87
CA LEU A 237 10.58 13.22 4.95
C LEU A 237 9.12 13.67 5.07
N GLN A 238 8.43 13.82 3.93
CA GLN A 238 6.98 14.03 3.96
C GLN A 238 6.28 12.73 4.36
N MET A 239 6.15 12.53 5.67
CA MET A 239 5.60 11.33 6.25
C MET A 239 4.41 11.68 7.17
N ASP A 240 3.36 10.88 7.10
CA ASP A 240 2.23 10.92 8.04
C ASP A 240 2.16 9.57 8.76
N ILE A 241 2.01 9.62 10.07
CA ILE A 241 1.77 8.43 10.89
C ILE A 241 0.30 8.44 11.29
N LEU A 242 -0.42 7.39 10.93
CA LEU A 242 -1.81 7.19 11.25
C LEU A 242 -1.94 6.01 12.22
N ASP A 243 -2.69 6.21 13.26
CA ASP A 243 -3.04 5.18 14.24
C ASP A 243 -3.95 4.11 13.61
N ASP A 244 -4.39 3.12 14.38
CA ASP A 244 -5.37 2.17 13.89
C ASP A 244 -6.71 2.88 13.56
N LEU A 245 -7.64 2.19 12.89
CA LEU A 245 -8.91 2.78 12.46
C LEU A 245 -9.76 3.31 13.62
N PHE A 246 -9.55 2.80 14.82
CA PHE A 246 -10.34 3.20 15.98
C PHE A 246 -9.68 4.33 16.76
N GLY A 247 -8.36 4.37 16.86
CA GLY A 247 -7.63 5.51 17.38
C GLY A 247 -8.00 6.77 16.59
N GLU A 248 -7.91 6.71 15.27
CA GLU A 248 -8.32 7.81 14.36
C GLU A 248 -9.80 8.20 14.51
N TYR A 249 -10.70 7.22 14.69
CA TYR A 249 -12.12 7.50 14.89
C TYR A 249 -12.39 8.21 16.22
N ASP A 250 -11.69 7.84 17.28
CA ASP A 250 -11.89 8.43 18.62
C ASP A 250 -11.29 9.85 18.70
N GLU A 251 -10.22 10.15 17.94
CA GLU A 251 -9.63 11.49 17.84
C GLU A 251 -10.54 12.52 17.13
N VAL A 252 -11.36 12.06 16.20
CA VAL A 252 -12.25 12.94 15.39
C VAL A 252 -13.61 13.17 16.06
N ARG A 253 -13.88 12.53 17.20
CA ARG A 253 -15.18 12.56 17.88
C ARG A 253 -15.25 13.58 19.01
#